data_d1fb68e998e6aa55f025416af877fdcf
#
_entry.id   d1fb68e998e6aa55f025416af877fdcf
#
_cell.length_a   1.000
_cell.length_b   1.000
_cell.length_c   1.000
_cell.angle_alpha   90.00
_cell.angle_beta   90.00
_cell.angle_gamma   90.00
#
_symmetry.space_group_name_H-M   'P 1'
#
loop_
_entity.id
_entity.type
_entity.pdbx_description
1 polymer ?
#
loop_
_entity_poly.entity_id
_entity_poly.type
_entity_poly.pdbx_seq_one_letter_code
_entity_poly.pdbx_strand_id
1 'polypeptide(L)'
;MQQTWDLYFLRLAKEVASNSKCLSRKIGAVLVKNKAVVSTGYNGPARGMKHCDERDLKFYLALEGNEPDELLGNASKCPRRELGYKSGEGLHLCQAGHAERNALIQAARNGISTLGTTLYCYCPTPCKDCMIEIINAGVFRLVFLKGAIYDKYSETLLKESAIIPYTYDEKSV
;
A
#
# COMPACT_ATOMS: atom_id res chain seq x y z
N MET A 1 3.53 29.09 5.39
CA MET A 1 4.27 27.98 6.00
C MET A 1 5.23 27.40 4.97
N GLN A 2 6.53 27.34 5.28
CA GLN A 2 7.51 26.79 4.34
C GLN A 2 7.25 25.29 4.19
N GLN A 3 7.07 24.81 2.97
CA GLN A 3 6.85 23.41 2.66
C GLN A 3 8.09 22.60 3.01
N THR A 4 7.98 21.63 3.91
CA THR A 4 9.09 20.70 4.20
C THR A 4 9.20 19.65 3.09
N TRP A 5 10.40 19.09 2.88
CA TRP A 5 10.60 18.00 1.93
C TRP A 5 9.71 16.79 2.23
N ASP A 6 9.43 16.52 3.50
CA ASP A 6 8.55 15.42 3.88
C ASP A 6 7.12 15.64 3.41
N LEU A 7 6.58 16.84 3.62
CA LEU A 7 5.24 17.16 3.14
C LEU A 7 5.15 17.14 1.60
N TYR A 8 6.23 17.57 0.94
CA TYR A 8 6.31 17.48 -0.52
C TYR A 8 6.21 16.02 -1.00
N PHE A 9 7.03 15.11 -0.44
CA PHE A 9 7.02 13.72 -0.86
C PHE A 9 5.78 12.95 -0.39
N LEU A 10 5.18 13.31 0.75
CA LEU A 10 3.88 12.75 1.17
C LEU A 10 2.76 13.17 0.21
N ARG A 11 2.76 14.41 -0.29
CA ARG A 11 1.82 14.85 -1.33
C ARG A 11 2.03 14.10 -2.65
N LEU A 12 3.28 13.86 -3.02
CA LEU A 12 3.57 12.97 -4.15
C LEU A 12 3.04 11.55 -3.93
N ALA A 13 3.21 10.98 -2.72
CA ALA A 13 2.65 9.68 -2.39
C ALA A 13 1.12 9.67 -2.44
N LYS A 14 0.46 10.76 -2.04
CA LYS A 14 -0.99 10.95 -2.19
C LYS A 14 -1.41 10.97 -3.66
N GLU A 15 -0.67 11.69 -4.50
CA GLU A 15 -0.93 11.71 -5.95
C GLU A 15 -0.70 10.33 -6.57
N VAL A 16 0.36 9.62 -6.19
CA VAL A 16 0.59 8.23 -6.61
C VAL A 16 -0.57 7.33 -6.20
N ALA A 17 -1.16 7.53 -5.01
CA ALA A 17 -2.32 6.77 -4.54
C ALA A 17 -3.54 6.95 -5.45
N SER A 18 -3.69 8.09 -6.14
CA SER A 18 -4.82 8.37 -7.05
C SER A 18 -4.90 7.35 -8.19
N ASN A 19 -3.77 6.76 -8.61
CA ASN A 19 -3.72 5.73 -9.64
C ASN A 19 -4.29 4.38 -9.19
N SER A 20 -4.47 4.17 -7.89
CA SER A 20 -5.07 2.94 -7.38
C SER A 20 -6.55 2.86 -7.76
N LYS A 21 -6.93 1.75 -8.36
CA LYS A 21 -8.33 1.39 -8.64
C LYS A 21 -8.93 0.47 -7.56
N CYS A 22 -8.32 0.45 -6.37
CA CYS A 22 -8.84 -0.29 -5.23
C CYS A 22 -10.15 0.34 -4.75
N LEU A 23 -11.19 -0.47 -4.65
CA LEU A 23 -12.53 -0.05 -4.22
C LEU A 23 -12.65 0.11 -2.70
N SER A 24 -11.60 -0.24 -1.95
CA SER A 24 -11.57 -0.13 -0.50
C SER A 24 -10.75 1.05 -0.01
N ARG A 25 -9.48 1.12 -0.38
CA ARG A 25 -8.54 2.14 0.08
C ARG A 25 -7.49 2.41 -1.00
N LYS A 26 -7.23 3.67 -1.31
CA LYS A 26 -6.16 4.09 -2.21
C LYS A 26 -4.93 4.43 -1.39
N ILE A 27 -3.84 3.73 -1.64
CA ILE A 27 -2.56 3.88 -0.93
C ILE A 27 -1.47 4.12 -1.96
N GLY A 28 -0.58 5.06 -1.68
CA GLY A 28 0.59 5.37 -2.50
C GLY A 28 1.85 5.40 -1.66
N ALA A 29 2.96 5.05 -2.30
CA ALA A 29 4.29 5.09 -1.72
C ALA A 29 5.30 5.68 -2.70
N VAL A 30 6.26 6.44 -2.16
CA VAL A 30 7.34 7.07 -2.94
C VAL A 30 8.66 6.79 -2.25
N LEU A 31 9.58 6.17 -2.97
CA LEU A 31 10.93 5.90 -2.50
C LEU A 31 11.86 7.02 -2.97
N VAL A 32 12.60 7.61 -2.03
CA VAL A 32 13.42 8.81 -2.26
C VAL A 32 14.86 8.57 -1.81
N LYS A 33 15.81 8.98 -2.62
CA LYS A 33 17.24 9.01 -2.27
C LYS A 33 17.82 10.37 -2.66
N ASN A 34 18.52 11.02 -1.73
CA ASN A 34 19.14 12.34 -1.96
C ASN A 34 18.16 13.38 -2.55
N LYS A 35 16.94 13.46 -2.00
CA LYS A 35 15.86 14.34 -2.47
C LYS A 35 15.37 14.05 -3.90
N ALA A 36 15.75 12.94 -4.52
CA ALA A 36 15.26 12.50 -5.81
C ALA A 36 14.33 11.28 -5.66
N VAL A 37 13.21 11.29 -6.36
CA VAL A 37 12.31 10.11 -6.43
C VAL A 37 13.01 9.03 -7.25
N VAL A 38 13.18 7.85 -6.67
CA VAL A 38 13.82 6.69 -7.34
C VAL A 38 12.81 5.63 -7.76
N SER A 39 11.69 5.52 -7.06
CA SER A 39 10.56 4.68 -7.49
C SER A 39 9.27 5.12 -6.82
N THR A 40 8.16 4.64 -7.37
CA THR A 40 6.81 4.84 -6.82
C THR A 40 6.05 3.53 -6.80
N GLY A 41 5.04 3.43 -5.95
CA GLY A 41 4.13 2.29 -5.91
C GLY A 41 2.75 2.71 -5.42
N TYR A 42 1.72 2.11 -5.97
CA TYR A 42 0.36 2.22 -5.44
C TYR A 42 -0.21 0.81 -5.25
N ASN A 43 -1.20 0.66 -4.39
CA ASN A 43 -1.80 -0.64 -4.18
C ASN A 43 -2.65 -1.05 -5.39
N GLY A 44 -2.32 -2.21 -5.94
CA GLY A 44 -2.96 -2.70 -7.16
C GLY A 44 -2.53 -4.13 -7.48
N PRO A 45 -3.20 -4.79 -8.44
CA PRO A 45 -2.88 -6.14 -8.85
C PRO A 45 -1.49 -6.22 -9.50
N ALA A 46 -1.02 -7.44 -9.72
CA ALA A 46 0.18 -7.66 -10.53
C ALA A 46 0.00 -7.06 -11.93
N ARG A 47 1.13 -6.69 -12.56
CA ARG A 47 1.12 -6.08 -13.92
C ARG A 47 0.41 -6.98 -14.93
N GLY A 48 -0.44 -6.38 -15.74
CA GLY A 48 -1.22 -7.09 -16.76
C GLY A 48 -2.47 -7.80 -16.23
N MET A 49 -2.69 -7.80 -14.91
CA MET A 49 -3.89 -8.38 -14.32
C MET A 49 -5.01 -7.34 -14.19
N LYS A 50 -6.26 -7.80 -14.22
CA LYS A 50 -7.45 -6.95 -14.04
C LYS A 50 -7.40 -6.22 -12.70
N HIS A 51 -7.75 -4.94 -12.71
CA HIS A 51 -7.93 -4.14 -11.49
C HIS A 51 -9.23 -4.52 -10.75
N CYS A 52 -9.38 -4.05 -9.51
CA CYS A 52 -10.54 -4.38 -8.68
C CYS A 52 -11.88 -3.93 -9.31
N ASP A 53 -11.88 -2.84 -10.06
CA ASP A 53 -13.03 -2.31 -10.77
C ASP A 53 -13.35 -3.06 -12.08
N GLU A 54 -12.49 -3.98 -12.51
CA GLU A 54 -12.62 -4.79 -13.73
C GLU A 54 -12.85 -6.28 -13.44
N ARG A 55 -12.89 -6.69 -12.15
CA ARG A 55 -12.98 -8.07 -11.75
C ARG A 55 -14.40 -8.60 -11.84
N ASP A 56 -14.51 -9.86 -12.27
CA ASP A 56 -15.74 -10.62 -12.17
C ASP A 56 -15.91 -11.16 -10.73
N LEU A 57 -16.80 -10.53 -9.98
CA LEU A 57 -17.09 -10.93 -8.60
C LEU A 57 -17.58 -12.37 -8.50
N LYS A 58 -18.43 -12.83 -9.44
CA LYS A 58 -18.98 -14.20 -9.45
C LYS A 58 -17.87 -15.24 -9.51
N PHE A 59 -16.85 -15.00 -10.36
CA PHE A 59 -15.70 -15.90 -10.46
C PHE A 59 -14.94 -16.02 -9.12
N TYR A 60 -14.71 -14.89 -8.43
CA TYR A 60 -13.98 -14.91 -7.15
C TYR A 60 -14.79 -15.51 -6.01
N LEU A 61 -16.10 -15.33 -5.98
CA LEU A 61 -16.98 -15.95 -4.99
C LEU A 61 -17.05 -17.47 -5.19
N ALA A 62 -17.12 -17.93 -6.44
CA ALA A 62 -17.10 -19.35 -6.78
C ALA A 62 -15.79 -20.04 -6.35
N LEU A 63 -14.64 -19.37 -6.43
CA LEU A 63 -13.36 -19.90 -5.94
C LEU A 63 -13.36 -20.16 -4.43
N GLU A 64 -14.16 -19.43 -3.66
CA GLU A 64 -14.32 -19.58 -2.21
C GLU A 64 -15.48 -20.51 -1.83
N GLY A 65 -16.07 -21.21 -2.80
CA GLY A 65 -17.20 -22.10 -2.56
C GLY A 65 -18.51 -21.39 -2.24
N ASN A 66 -18.61 -20.09 -2.49
CA ASN A 66 -19.84 -19.33 -2.37
C ASN A 66 -20.61 -19.40 -3.70
N GLU A 67 -21.87 -19.81 -3.67
CA GLU A 67 -22.74 -19.71 -4.82
C GLU A 67 -23.03 -18.22 -5.10
N PRO A 68 -22.69 -17.69 -6.29
CA PRO A 68 -22.99 -16.31 -6.62
C PRO A 68 -24.51 -16.14 -6.74
N ASP A 69 -25.07 -15.30 -5.89
CA ASP A 69 -26.47 -14.87 -6.00
C ASP A 69 -26.71 -14.26 -7.40
N GLU A 70 -27.74 -14.68 -8.09
CA GLU A 70 -28.13 -14.14 -9.41
C GLU A 70 -28.43 -12.64 -9.36
N LEU A 71 -28.81 -12.11 -8.18
CA LEU A 71 -29.04 -10.68 -7.91
C LEU A 71 -27.75 -9.84 -7.87
N LEU A 72 -26.58 -10.45 -7.73
CA LEU A 72 -25.27 -9.74 -7.69
C LEU A 72 -24.85 -9.15 -9.04
N GLY A 73 -25.69 -8.89 -9.98
CA GLY A 73 -25.42 -8.21 -11.23
C GLY A 73 -23.94 -8.19 -11.69
N ASN A 74 -23.63 -7.69 -12.87
CA ASN A 74 -22.25 -7.53 -13.37
C ASN A 74 -21.47 -6.34 -12.72
N ALA A 75 -21.80 -5.97 -11.48
CA ALA A 75 -21.12 -4.89 -10.80
C ALA A 75 -19.70 -5.30 -10.39
N SER A 76 -18.70 -4.57 -10.83
CA SER A 76 -17.33 -4.73 -10.37
C SER A 76 -17.22 -4.28 -8.91
N LYS A 77 -17.22 -5.23 -8.00
CA LYS A 77 -17.21 -5.02 -6.56
C LYS A 77 -16.01 -5.69 -5.92
N CYS A 78 -15.58 -5.17 -4.78
CA CYS A 78 -14.52 -5.81 -4.00
C CYS A 78 -15.07 -7.08 -3.32
N PRO A 79 -14.57 -8.30 -3.62
CA PRO A 79 -15.08 -9.54 -3.03
C PRO A 79 -15.09 -9.52 -1.50
N ARG A 80 -14.07 -8.94 -0.88
CA ARG A 80 -14.00 -8.81 0.57
C ARG A 80 -15.14 -7.99 1.16
N ARG A 81 -15.51 -6.89 0.49
CA ARG A 81 -16.61 -6.03 0.95
C ARG A 81 -17.97 -6.68 0.76
N GLU A 82 -18.16 -7.36 -0.34
CA GLU A 82 -19.42 -8.08 -0.62
C GLU A 82 -19.65 -9.20 0.40
N LEU A 83 -18.59 -9.89 0.81
CA LEU A 83 -18.65 -10.92 1.87
C LEU A 83 -18.63 -10.31 3.29
N GLY A 84 -18.73 -8.99 3.46
CA GLY A 84 -18.83 -8.34 4.77
C GLY A 84 -17.52 -8.23 5.55
N TYR A 85 -16.38 -8.55 4.96
CA TYR A 85 -15.08 -8.44 5.64
C TYR A 85 -14.72 -6.99 5.97
N LYS A 86 -14.23 -6.77 7.18
CA LYS A 86 -13.70 -5.49 7.65
C LYS A 86 -12.30 -5.23 7.08
N SER A 87 -11.78 -4.02 7.36
CA SER A 87 -10.41 -3.67 6.99
C SER A 87 -9.40 -4.61 7.67
N GLY A 88 -8.49 -5.18 6.88
CA GLY A 88 -7.50 -6.17 7.36
C GLY A 88 -7.98 -7.63 7.32
N GLU A 89 -9.27 -7.90 7.11
CA GLU A 89 -9.82 -9.26 7.05
C GLU A 89 -9.97 -9.74 5.60
N GLY A 90 -10.07 -11.05 5.38
CA GLY A 90 -10.31 -11.66 4.06
C GLY A 90 -9.22 -11.31 3.03
N LEU A 91 -7.96 -11.15 3.46
CA LEU A 91 -6.86 -10.70 2.59
C LEU A 91 -6.50 -11.72 1.50
N HIS A 92 -6.83 -13.00 1.69
CA HIS A 92 -6.67 -14.04 0.67
C HIS A 92 -7.48 -13.78 -0.60
N LEU A 93 -8.58 -13.03 -0.49
CA LEU A 93 -9.40 -12.57 -1.63
C LEU A 93 -8.81 -11.31 -2.30
N CYS A 94 -7.82 -10.68 -1.69
CA CYS A 94 -7.24 -9.45 -2.20
C CYS A 94 -6.00 -9.75 -3.06
N GLN A 95 -6.09 -9.50 -4.36
CA GLN A 95 -4.97 -9.70 -5.29
C GLN A 95 -4.09 -8.45 -5.43
N ALA A 96 -4.31 -7.42 -4.63
CA ALA A 96 -3.53 -6.20 -4.70
C ALA A 96 -2.21 -6.35 -3.91
N GLY A 97 -1.09 -6.16 -4.59
CA GLY A 97 0.17 -5.84 -3.94
C GLY A 97 0.03 -4.50 -3.20
N HIS A 98 0.63 -4.40 -2.01
CA HIS A 98 0.63 -3.15 -1.26
C HIS A 98 1.52 -2.09 -1.92
N ALA A 99 1.25 -0.81 -1.70
CA ALA A 99 1.96 0.30 -2.33
C ALA A 99 3.45 0.30 -1.99
N GLU A 100 3.79 0.03 -0.74
CA GLU A 100 5.15 -0.04 -0.21
C GLU A 100 5.95 -1.13 -0.95
N ARG A 101 5.39 -2.33 -1.01
CA ARG A 101 5.95 -3.48 -1.72
C ARG A 101 6.12 -3.17 -3.20
N ASN A 102 5.12 -2.58 -3.84
CA ASN A 102 5.19 -2.22 -5.25
C ASN A 102 6.27 -1.17 -5.55
N ALA A 103 6.52 -0.22 -4.62
CA ALA A 103 7.62 0.73 -4.75
C ALA A 103 8.98 0.03 -4.67
N LEU A 104 9.18 -0.89 -3.72
CA LEU A 104 10.41 -1.68 -3.58
C LEU A 104 10.65 -2.57 -4.81
N ILE A 105 9.63 -3.28 -5.28
CA ILE A 105 9.70 -4.14 -6.47
C ILE A 105 10.02 -3.31 -7.72
N GLN A 106 9.43 -2.12 -7.84
CA GLN A 106 9.72 -1.23 -8.97
C GLN A 106 11.20 -0.79 -8.97
N ALA A 107 11.75 -0.44 -7.80
CA ALA A 107 13.17 -0.11 -7.66
C ALA A 107 14.05 -1.31 -8.07
N ALA A 108 13.78 -2.49 -7.51
CA ALA A 108 14.50 -3.72 -7.81
C ALA A 108 14.45 -4.06 -9.32
N ARG A 109 13.30 -3.94 -9.96
CA ARG A 109 13.10 -4.19 -11.38
C ARG A 109 13.91 -3.24 -12.27
N ASN A 110 14.14 -2.02 -11.82
CA ASN A 110 14.92 -1.02 -12.54
C ASN A 110 16.41 -1.04 -12.14
N GLY A 111 16.85 -2.02 -11.33
CA GLY A 111 18.23 -2.11 -10.85
C GLY A 111 18.64 -0.99 -9.90
N ILE A 112 17.68 -0.34 -9.25
CA ILE A 112 17.94 0.79 -8.34
C ILE A 112 18.09 0.27 -6.91
N SER A 113 19.24 0.59 -6.28
CA SER A 113 19.47 0.26 -4.88
C SER A 113 18.53 1.04 -3.95
N THR A 114 17.86 0.30 -3.07
CA THR A 114 16.98 0.85 -2.03
C THR A 114 17.72 1.18 -0.73
N LEU A 115 18.99 0.79 -0.63
CA LEU A 115 19.80 0.99 0.56
C LEU A 115 19.95 2.49 0.88
N GLY A 116 19.63 2.87 2.12
CA GLY A 116 19.72 4.23 2.63
C GLY A 116 18.66 5.19 2.08
N THR A 117 17.58 4.67 1.51
CA THR A 117 16.45 5.49 1.02
C THR A 117 15.51 5.92 2.13
N THR A 118 14.67 6.90 1.84
CA THR A 118 13.47 7.23 2.63
C THR A 118 12.24 6.76 1.87
N LEU A 119 11.35 6.02 2.55
CA LEU A 119 10.05 5.63 2.02
C LEU A 119 8.96 6.54 2.59
N TYR A 120 8.21 7.18 1.72
CA TYR A 120 7.04 7.99 2.05
C TYR A 120 5.78 7.22 1.71
N CYS A 121 4.90 7.00 2.70
CA CYS A 121 3.66 6.23 2.55
C CYS A 121 2.44 7.10 2.84
N TYR A 122 1.57 7.25 1.86
CA TYR A 122 0.25 7.87 2.08
C TYR A 122 -0.71 6.82 2.65
N CYS A 123 -0.40 6.37 3.85
CA CYS A 123 -1.19 5.45 4.68
C CYS A 123 -0.69 5.53 6.14
N PRO A 124 -1.43 4.99 7.13
CA PRO A 124 -0.90 4.70 8.45
C PRO A 124 0.24 3.67 8.41
N THR A 125 0.67 3.21 9.59
CA THR A 125 1.75 2.22 9.70
C THR A 125 1.59 1.08 8.70
N PRO A 126 2.62 0.76 7.89
CA PRO A 126 2.62 -0.40 6.99
C PRO A 126 2.30 -1.70 7.74
N CYS A 127 1.75 -2.70 7.08
CA CYS A 127 1.51 -4.01 7.71
C CYS A 127 2.83 -4.76 7.97
N LYS A 128 2.75 -5.82 8.78
CA LYS A 128 3.90 -6.65 9.16
C LYS A 128 4.73 -7.08 7.94
N ASP A 129 4.09 -7.61 6.91
CA ASP A 129 4.79 -8.14 5.74
C ASP A 129 5.52 -7.02 4.96
N CYS A 130 4.85 -5.87 4.77
CA CYS A 130 5.51 -4.70 4.18
C CYS A 130 6.67 -4.20 5.06
N MET A 131 6.52 -4.20 6.39
CA MET A 131 7.57 -3.75 7.30
C MET A 131 8.81 -4.65 7.21
N ILE A 132 8.64 -5.97 7.14
CA ILE A 132 9.75 -6.91 6.93
C ILE A 132 10.50 -6.59 5.64
N GLU A 133 9.77 -6.36 4.56
CA GLU A 133 10.38 -6.06 3.25
C GLU A 133 11.07 -4.68 3.25
N ILE A 134 10.49 -3.68 3.90
CA ILE A 134 11.08 -2.33 4.05
C ILE A 134 12.42 -2.42 4.80
N ILE A 135 12.47 -3.18 5.90
CA ILE A 135 13.68 -3.41 6.69
C ILE A 135 14.75 -4.11 5.83
N ASN A 136 14.37 -5.24 5.19
CA ASN A 136 15.29 -6.04 4.38
C ASN A 136 15.79 -5.29 3.14
N ALA A 137 15.01 -4.37 2.61
CA ALA A 137 15.39 -3.50 1.50
C ALA A 137 16.41 -2.40 1.91
N GLY A 138 16.75 -2.29 3.20
CA GLY A 138 17.69 -1.30 3.70
C GLY A 138 17.15 0.13 3.66
N VAL A 139 15.84 0.32 3.75
CA VAL A 139 15.24 1.64 3.92
C VAL A 139 15.68 2.20 5.27
N PHE A 140 16.25 3.39 5.26
CA PHE A 140 16.77 4.03 6.46
C PHE A 140 15.72 4.84 7.22
N ARG A 141 14.76 5.42 6.50
CA ARG A 141 13.77 6.33 7.06
C ARG A 141 12.37 6.01 6.49
N LEU A 142 11.37 6.00 7.35
CA LEU A 142 9.97 5.76 6.99
C LEU A 142 9.11 6.94 7.42
N VAL A 143 8.42 7.56 6.47
CA VAL A 143 7.52 8.70 6.70
C VAL A 143 6.10 8.29 6.31
N PHE A 144 5.14 8.39 7.23
CA PHE A 144 3.80 7.90 7.03
C PHE A 144 2.76 8.75 7.79
N LEU A 145 1.47 8.48 7.57
CA LEU A 145 0.40 9.21 8.23
C LEU A 145 0.15 8.69 9.64
N LYS A 146 -0.20 9.58 10.56
CA LYS A 146 -0.75 9.19 11.85
C LYS A 146 -2.07 8.44 11.64
N GLY A 147 -2.29 7.37 12.40
CA GLY A 147 -3.51 6.60 12.31
C GLY A 147 -3.49 5.37 13.21
N ALA A 148 -4.59 4.64 13.22
CA ALA A 148 -4.71 3.42 13.99
C ALA A 148 -3.74 2.33 13.49
N ILE A 149 -3.03 1.74 14.41
CA ILE A 149 -2.19 0.57 14.16
C ILE A 149 -3.11 -0.65 14.14
N TYR A 150 -3.25 -1.28 12.98
CA TYR A 150 -4.06 -2.49 12.86
C TYR A 150 -3.23 -3.78 12.97
N ASP A 151 -1.91 -3.66 12.92
CA ASP A 151 -0.97 -4.77 12.98
C ASP A 151 0.09 -4.50 14.05
N LYS A 152 -0.09 -5.13 15.22
CA LYS A 152 0.81 -4.96 16.37
C LYS A 152 2.24 -5.45 16.10
N TYR A 153 2.41 -6.47 15.25
CA TYR A 153 3.74 -6.99 14.90
C TYR A 153 4.52 -5.97 14.06
N SER A 154 3.83 -5.22 13.22
CA SER A 154 4.46 -4.14 12.46
C SER A 154 5.08 -3.07 13.37
N GLU A 155 4.38 -2.69 14.44
CA GLU A 155 4.91 -1.73 15.42
C GLU A 155 6.14 -2.28 16.15
N THR A 156 6.13 -3.55 16.54
CA THR A 156 7.27 -4.21 17.17
C THR A 156 8.48 -4.23 16.23
N LEU A 157 8.29 -4.64 14.99
CA LEU A 157 9.34 -4.64 13.97
C LEU A 157 9.95 -3.25 13.77
N LEU A 158 9.11 -2.21 13.72
CA LEU A 158 9.58 -0.84 13.57
C LEU A 158 10.41 -0.39 14.77
N LYS A 159 10.01 -0.73 16.02
CA LYS A 159 10.73 -0.39 17.23
C LYS A 159 12.08 -1.12 17.35
N GLU A 160 12.16 -2.36 16.89
CA GLU A 160 13.37 -3.18 16.94
C GLU A 160 14.33 -2.92 15.77
N SER A 161 13.85 -2.26 14.70
CA SER A 161 14.64 -1.94 13.51
C SER A 161 15.48 -0.68 13.71
N ALA A 162 16.46 -0.48 12.80
CA ALA A 162 17.22 0.76 12.69
C ALA A 162 16.50 1.86 11.88
N ILE A 163 15.25 1.66 11.47
CA ILE A 163 14.49 2.63 10.70
C ILE A 163 14.11 3.82 11.58
N ILE A 164 14.30 5.03 11.08
CA ILE A 164 13.88 6.27 11.74
C ILE A 164 12.46 6.63 11.27
N PRO A 165 11.42 6.48 12.13
CA PRO A 165 10.05 6.79 11.76
C PRO A 165 9.71 8.26 11.94
N TYR A 166 8.88 8.79 11.03
CA TYR A 166 8.23 10.11 11.16
C TYR A 166 6.76 10.01 10.76
N THR A 167 5.91 10.71 11.49
CA THR A 167 4.48 10.71 11.22
C THR A 167 3.92 12.11 11.03
N TYR A 168 2.97 12.24 10.12
CA TYR A 168 2.26 13.48 9.82
C TYR A 168 0.75 13.29 9.90
N ASP A 169 0.05 14.33 10.31
CA ASP A 169 -1.42 14.34 10.24
C ASP A 169 -1.86 14.44 8.77
N GLU A 170 -2.84 13.65 8.38
CA GLU A 170 -3.35 13.64 7.00
C GLU A 170 -3.81 15.02 6.54
N LYS A 171 -4.38 15.83 7.46
CA LYS A 171 -4.80 17.21 7.19
C LYS A 171 -3.65 18.14 6.79
N SER A 172 -2.41 17.76 7.08
CA SER A 172 -1.22 18.53 6.72
C SER A 172 -0.71 18.21 5.31
N VAL A 173 -1.19 17.12 4.72
CA VAL A 173 -0.83 16.58 3.42
C VAL A 173 -1.93 16.88 2.40
#